data_3e64f7ab3cadbda428be2cf5509280b8
#
_entry.id   3e64f7ab3cadbda428be2cf5509280b8
#
_cell.length_a   1.000
_cell.length_b   1.000
_cell.length_c   1.000
_cell.angle_alpha   90.00
_cell.angle_beta   90.00
_cell.angle_gamma   90.00
#
_symmetry.space_group_name_H-M   'P 1'
#
loop_
_entity.id
_entity.type
_entity.pdbx_description
1 polymer ?
#
loop_
_entity_poly.entity_id
_entity_poly.type
_entity_poly.pdbx_seq_one_letter_code
_entity_poly.pdbx_strand_id
1 'polypeptide(L)'
;MQLLTSFNMQINKNTKNKLYLCSRDLNFENMSIDKNKHLREVLDTHKMHHVQDFVDKVKARREEVKSMMHDHYGNDKYSSFCSGSFAKHTATNVKFDLDLVEPFKHSAFSTLQAMFDDVHDFLVEQYKDEGVEVRKQKVSIGLTFPQEDDDEKPVELDVVPGRELSDDDFTESHDLNLCFNEDHWGFTKGSSQKTNIQKQIDHIKGKTSEREIIRLLKIWKKQKGKKYKSFVIELAVIKALDGYDGDNGLWPRLKYAMEYIRDHITESNFHLYDPGNSNNDVVKSMSDFDRQSLKNDMSDILDTVEWNEDSLEQFFKVNEKFQEKDEDSGFGNKNGRSGYSTPHTSNRFG
;
A
#
# COMPACT_ATOMS: atom_id res chain seq x y z
N MET A 1 27.18 50.26 -44.33
CA MET A 1 28.30 51.10 -43.93
C MET A 1 28.63 50.76 -42.51
N GLN A 2 29.54 49.82 -42.37
CA GLN A 2 30.81 49.83 -41.62
C GLN A 2 30.60 50.12 -40.11
N LEU A 3 31.08 49.28 -39.16
CA LEU A 3 32.44 48.79 -38.98
C LEU A 3 32.40 47.53 -38.02
N LEU A 4 33.03 46.46 -38.47
CA LEU A 4 33.60 45.38 -37.68
C LEU A 4 34.84 45.88 -36.94
N THR A 5 34.92 45.72 -35.65
CA THR A 5 36.19 45.76 -34.93
C THR A 5 36.46 44.43 -34.25
N SER A 6 37.44 43.74 -34.81
CA SER A 6 38.08 42.53 -34.31
C SER A 6 38.81 42.79 -33.00
N PHE A 7 38.47 42.03 -31.93
CA PHE A 7 39.31 41.93 -30.74
C PHE A 7 40.11 40.60 -30.83
N ASN A 8 41.38 40.73 -31.20
CA ASN A 8 42.37 39.68 -31.08
C ASN A 8 42.84 39.61 -29.63
N MET A 9 42.42 38.55 -28.93
CA MET A 9 42.95 38.26 -27.61
C MET A 9 44.06 37.23 -27.73
N GLN A 10 45.33 37.68 -27.62
CA GLN A 10 46.49 36.82 -27.46
C GLN A 10 46.38 36.07 -26.12
N ILE A 11 46.06 34.77 -26.16
CA ILE A 11 46.08 33.93 -24.99
C ILE A 11 47.52 33.46 -24.72
N ASN A 12 48.06 33.93 -23.62
CA ASN A 12 49.41 33.64 -23.14
C ASN A 12 49.56 32.14 -22.82
N LYS A 13 50.62 31.52 -23.38
CA LYS A 13 50.89 30.07 -23.27
C LYS A 13 51.04 29.54 -21.82
N ASN A 14 51.23 30.45 -20.85
CA ASN A 14 51.35 30.05 -19.43
C ASN A 14 50.02 29.77 -18.73
N THR A 15 48.87 30.15 -19.28
CA THR A 15 47.55 29.86 -18.70
C THR A 15 47.02 28.48 -19.09
N LYS A 16 47.52 27.90 -20.18
CA LYS A 16 47.10 26.53 -20.60
C LYS A 16 47.67 25.45 -19.71
N ASN A 17 48.85 25.64 -19.12
CA ASN A 17 49.42 24.63 -18.21
C ASN A 17 48.82 24.64 -16.80
N LYS A 18 48.15 25.72 -16.38
CA LYS A 18 47.49 25.79 -15.08
C LYS A 18 46.06 25.24 -15.12
N LEU A 19 45.42 25.20 -16.29
CA LEU A 19 44.12 24.58 -16.50
C LEU A 19 44.21 23.04 -16.70
N TYR A 20 45.39 22.55 -17.11
CA TYR A 20 45.62 21.08 -17.27
C TYR A 20 46.02 20.39 -15.97
N LEU A 21 46.41 21.12 -14.92
CA LEU A 21 46.77 20.54 -13.62
C LEU A 21 45.61 20.53 -12.61
N CYS A 22 44.49 21.23 -12.90
CA CYS A 22 43.26 21.19 -12.08
C CYS A 22 42.24 20.16 -12.52
N SER A 23 42.49 19.41 -13.61
CA SER A 23 41.56 18.38 -14.12
C SER A 23 42.01 16.97 -13.78
N ARG A 24 42.96 16.79 -12.88
CA ARG A 24 43.56 15.46 -12.63
C ARG A 24 43.15 14.76 -11.33
N ASP A 25 42.40 15.41 -10.45
CA ASP A 25 41.99 14.80 -9.16
C ASP A 25 40.53 15.10 -8.77
N LEU A 26 39.61 15.04 -9.73
CA LEU A 26 38.20 14.90 -9.44
C LEU A 26 37.66 13.72 -10.25
N ASN A 27 38.19 12.54 -10.02
CA ASN A 27 37.41 11.33 -10.16
C ASN A 27 36.39 11.36 -9.00
N PHE A 28 35.38 12.22 -9.08
CA PHE A 28 34.07 11.82 -8.60
C PHE A 28 33.66 10.68 -9.55
N GLU A 29 33.97 9.46 -9.20
CA GLU A 29 33.14 8.36 -9.64
C GLU A 29 31.72 8.81 -9.28
N ASN A 30 30.95 9.20 -10.29
CA ASN A 30 29.49 9.23 -10.19
C ASN A 30 29.11 7.77 -9.93
N MET A 31 29.14 7.38 -8.66
CA MET A 31 28.54 6.12 -8.24
C MET A 31 27.05 6.32 -8.40
N SER A 32 26.54 5.95 -9.58
CA SER A 32 25.09 5.88 -9.78
C SER A 32 24.48 5.02 -8.67
N ILE A 33 23.31 5.41 -8.22
CA ILE A 33 22.61 4.70 -7.15
C ILE A 33 22.43 3.20 -7.49
N ASP A 34 22.73 2.33 -6.55
CA ASP A 34 22.27 0.94 -6.64
C ASP A 34 20.75 0.91 -6.43
N LYS A 35 20.01 0.87 -7.54
CA LYS A 35 18.54 0.88 -7.55
C LYS A 35 17.94 -0.25 -6.72
N ASN A 36 18.54 -1.44 -6.74
CA ASN A 36 18.03 -2.57 -5.96
C ASN A 36 18.23 -2.36 -4.45
N LYS A 37 19.41 -1.87 -4.07
CA LYS A 37 19.73 -1.55 -2.66
C LYS A 37 18.80 -0.45 -2.15
N HIS A 38 18.64 0.63 -2.90
CA HIS A 38 17.75 1.74 -2.54
C HIS A 38 16.30 1.28 -2.36
N LEU A 39 15.74 0.54 -3.32
CA LEU A 39 14.38 0.02 -3.23
C LEU A 39 14.20 -0.97 -2.06
N ARG A 40 15.25 -1.72 -1.70
CA ARG A 40 15.26 -2.58 -0.52
C ARG A 40 15.15 -1.72 0.75
N GLU A 41 15.93 -0.67 0.85
CA GLU A 41 15.90 0.27 1.98
C GLU A 41 14.52 0.95 2.09
N VAL A 42 13.94 1.36 0.96
CA VAL A 42 12.55 1.88 0.94
C VAL A 42 11.58 0.87 1.53
N LEU A 43 11.64 -0.40 1.11
CA LEU A 43 10.78 -1.45 1.67
C LEU A 43 11.04 -1.67 3.15
N ASP A 44 12.32 -1.69 3.56
CA ASP A 44 12.71 -1.97 4.93
C ASP A 44 12.25 -0.88 5.90
N THR A 45 12.43 0.39 5.55
CA THR A 45 11.98 1.53 6.36
C THR A 45 10.44 1.69 6.39
N HIS A 46 9.72 1.01 5.49
CA HIS A 46 8.27 1.02 5.42
C HIS A 46 7.59 -0.24 6.01
N LYS A 47 8.34 -1.12 6.67
CA LYS A 47 7.79 -2.31 7.31
C LYS A 47 6.89 -1.97 8.50
N MET A 48 5.87 -2.78 8.71
CA MET A 48 4.91 -2.63 9.80
C MET A 48 5.54 -2.82 11.20
N HIS A 49 6.62 -3.61 11.31
CA HIS A 49 7.26 -3.86 12.61
C HIS A 49 7.84 -2.58 13.25
N HIS A 50 8.14 -1.54 12.46
CA HIS A 50 8.59 -0.24 13.00
C HIS A 50 7.51 0.51 13.80
N VAL A 51 6.25 0.11 13.64
CA VAL A 51 5.09 0.67 14.34
C VAL A 51 4.33 -0.41 15.10
N GLN A 52 5.07 -1.37 15.69
CA GLN A 52 4.47 -2.55 16.31
C GLN A 52 3.49 -2.19 17.44
N ASP A 53 3.83 -1.23 18.28
CA ASP A 53 2.96 -0.78 19.39
C ASP A 53 1.62 -0.26 18.85
N PHE A 54 1.66 0.52 17.77
CA PHE A 54 0.45 0.98 17.11
C PHE A 54 -0.36 -0.18 16.48
N VAL A 55 0.33 -1.14 15.84
CA VAL A 55 -0.32 -2.34 15.29
C VAL A 55 -1.01 -3.14 16.40
N ASP A 56 -0.41 -3.23 17.57
CA ASP A 56 -0.98 -4.00 18.67
C ASP A 56 -2.19 -3.25 19.29
N LYS A 57 -2.19 -1.92 19.35
CA LYS A 57 -3.38 -1.12 19.68
C LYS A 57 -4.52 -1.37 18.69
N VAL A 58 -4.24 -1.33 17.39
CA VAL A 58 -5.24 -1.62 16.34
C VAL A 58 -5.82 -3.03 16.47
N LYS A 59 -4.97 -4.02 16.76
CA LYS A 59 -5.42 -5.40 16.98
C LYS A 59 -6.29 -5.52 18.25
N ALA A 60 -5.95 -4.80 19.31
CA ALA A 60 -6.74 -4.79 20.55
C ALA A 60 -8.15 -4.24 20.28
N ARG A 61 -8.26 -3.09 19.59
CA ARG A 61 -9.55 -2.52 19.19
C ARG A 61 -10.35 -3.46 18.26
N ARG A 62 -9.67 -4.15 17.34
CA ARG A 62 -10.32 -5.17 16.51
C ARG A 62 -10.93 -6.31 17.35
N GLU A 63 -10.18 -6.86 18.30
CA GLU A 63 -10.69 -7.95 19.13
C GLU A 63 -11.87 -7.49 20.01
N GLU A 64 -11.83 -6.27 20.51
CA GLU A 64 -12.93 -5.63 21.23
C GLU A 64 -14.20 -5.56 20.35
N VAL A 65 -14.11 -4.98 19.14
CA VAL A 65 -15.23 -4.91 18.20
C VAL A 65 -15.75 -6.29 17.85
N LYS A 66 -14.85 -7.23 17.57
CA LYS A 66 -15.20 -8.61 17.24
C LYS A 66 -15.95 -9.30 18.37
N SER A 67 -15.53 -9.10 19.62
CA SER A 67 -16.23 -9.64 20.80
C SER A 67 -17.63 -9.03 20.93
N MET A 68 -17.76 -7.71 20.86
CA MET A 68 -19.06 -7.04 20.92
C MET A 68 -20.01 -7.50 19.82
N MET A 69 -19.53 -7.63 18.59
CA MET A 69 -20.32 -8.15 17.47
C MET A 69 -20.75 -9.59 17.68
N HIS A 70 -19.89 -10.42 18.29
CA HIS A 70 -20.23 -11.81 18.60
C HIS A 70 -21.27 -11.89 19.73
N ASP A 71 -21.09 -11.10 20.78
CA ASP A 71 -21.99 -11.11 21.94
C ASP A 71 -23.39 -10.59 21.57
N HIS A 72 -23.47 -9.63 20.66
CA HIS A 72 -24.75 -9.04 20.23
C HIS A 72 -25.49 -9.93 19.20
N TYR A 73 -24.80 -10.38 18.16
CA TYR A 73 -25.42 -11.10 17.03
C TYR A 73 -25.39 -12.63 17.18
N GLY A 74 -24.52 -13.15 18.03
CA GLY A 74 -24.50 -14.59 18.38
C GLY A 74 -24.52 -15.50 17.16
N ASN A 75 -25.56 -16.33 17.07
CA ASN A 75 -25.74 -17.31 16.01
C ASN A 75 -26.19 -16.75 14.66
N ASP A 76 -26.52 -15.46 14.57
CA ASP A 76 -26.95 -14.80 13.34
C ASP A 76 -25.76 -14.45 12.42
N LYS A 77 -24.55 -14.65 12.92
CA LYS A 77 -23.32 -14.40 12.15
C LYS A 77 -22.33 -15.54 12.21
N TYR A 78 -21.42 -15.56 11.25
CA TYR A 78 -20.23 -16.41 11.25
C TYR A 78 -19.06 -15.73 11.95
N SER A 79 -17.94 -16.44 12.07
CA SER A 79 -16.71 -15.89 12.65
C SER A 79 -16.17 -14.73 11.82
N SER A 80 -15.89 -13.61 12.47
CA SER A 80 -15.25 -12.44 11.86
C SER A 80 -13.84 -12.76 11.41
N PHE A 81 -13.40 -12.11 10.33
CA PHE A 81 -12.03 -12.24 9.81
C PHE A 81 -11.51 -10.94 9.21
N CYS A 82 -10.18 -10.85 9.12
CA CYS A 82 -9.53 -9.66 8.54
C CYS A 82 -9.50 -9.72 7.02
N SER A 83 -9.59 -8.56 6.40
CA SER A 83 -9.41 -8.38 4.96
C SER A 83 -8.39 -7.26 4.64
N GLY A 84 -8.43 -6.74 3.43
CA GLY A 84 -7.63 -5.60 3.01
C GLY A 84 -6.13 -5.85 2.94
N SER A 85 -5.37 -4.78 3.10
CA SER A 85 -3.92 -4.81 2.91
C SER A 85 -3.17 -5.60 3.98
N PHE A 86 -3.74 -5.67 5.19
CA PHE A 86 -3.16 -6.43 6.30
C PHE A 86 -3.22 -7.93 6.03
N ALA A 87 -4.40 -8.47 5.71
CA ALA A 87 -4.58 -9.89 5.40
C ALA A 87 -3.78 -10.34 4.16
N LYS A 88 -3.59 -9.44 3.21
CA LYS A 88 -2.83 -9.67 1.98
C LYS A 88 -1.32 -9.48 2.13
N HIS A 89 -0.83 -9.06 3.30
CA HIS A 89 0.58 -8.73 3.57
C HIS A 89 1.15 -7.65 2.64
N THR A 90 0.33 -6.67 2.26
CA THR A 90 0.72 -5.50 1.45
C THR A 90 0.56 -4.19 2.20
N ALA A 91 0.38 -4.22 3.52
CA ALA A 91 0.35 -3.05 4.39
C ALA A 91 1.74 -2.41 4.51
N THR A 92 1.76 -1.09 4.72
CA THR A 92 2.96 -0.29 4.97
C THR A 92 2.70 0.67 6.13
N ASN A 93 3.75 1.08 6.84
CA ASN A 93 3.64 1.95 8.01
C ASN A 93 3.23 3.41 7.69
N VAL A 94 3.12 3.80 6.42
CA VAL A 94 2.64 5.14 6.02
C VAL A 94 1.13 5.25 6.04
N LYS A 95 0.41 4.17 5.75
CA LYS A 95 -1.03 4.06 5.90
C LYS A 95 -1.39 2.63 6.27
N PHE A 96 -2.05 2.50 7.39
CA PHE A 96 -2.52 1.23 7.90
C PHE A 96 -3.95 1.39 8.41
N ASP A 97 -4.86 0.71 7.76
CA ASP A 97 -6.26 0.53 8.09
C ASP A 97 -6.50 -0.99 8.21
N LEU A 98 -7.29 -1.39 9.15
CA LEU A 98 -7.66 -2.80 9.31
C LEU A 98 -9.13 -2.96 8.95
N ASP A 99 -9.39 -3.86 8.00
CA ASP A 99 -10.74 -4.19 7.59
C ASP A 99 -11.19 -5.46 8.34
N LEU A 100 -12.25 -5.36 9.13
CA LEU A 100 -12.88 -6.46 9.84
C LEU A 100 -14.17 -6.86 9.12
N VAL A 101 -14.18 -8.03 8.52
CA VAL A 101 -15.37 -8.58 7.84
C VAL A 101 -16.26 -9.28 8.84
N GLU A 102 -17.53 -8.90 8.84
CA GLU A 102 -18.59 -9.47 9.67
C GLU A 102 -19.60 -10.23 8.78
N PRO A 103 -19.43 -11.54 8.61
CA PRO A 103 -20.32 -12.33 7.78
C PRO A 103 -21.59 -12.69 8.53
N PHE A 104 -22.74 -12.33 7.97
CA PHE A 104 -24.07 -12.64 8.53
C PHE A 104 -24.76 -13.75 7.75
N LYS A 105 -25.61 -14.50 8.45
CA LYS A 105 -26.51 -15.46 7.85
C LYS A 105 -27.56 -14.78 6.99
N HIS A 106 -28.02 -15.45 5.96
CA HIS A 106 -29.02 -14.90 5.04
C HIS A 106 -30.32 -14.57 5.77
N SER A 107 -30.71 -15.40 6.74
CA SER A 107 -31.92 -15.23 7.54
C SER A 107 -31.85 -14.13 8.62
N ALA A 108 -30.64 -13.63 8.96
CA ALA A 108 -30.46 -12.65 10.04
C ALA A 108 -31.15 -11.29 9.77
N PHE A 109 -31.22 -10.90 8.50
CA PHE A 109 -31.80 -9.61 8.11
C PHE A 109 -32.68 -9.73 6.87
N SER A 110 -33.78 -8.95 6.83
CA SER A 110 -34.70 -8.93 5.70
C SER A 110 -34.07 -8.35 4.42
N THR A 111 -33.17 -7.38 4.56
CA THR A 111 -32.45 -6.74 3.43
C THR A 111 -31.00 -6.44 3.81
N LEU A 112 -30.15 -6.22 2.78
CA LEU A 112 -28.75 -5.80 3.00
C LEU A 112 -28.66 -4.40 3.61
N GLN A 113 -29.59 -3.49 3.28
CA GLN A 113 -29.64 -2.17 3.88
C GLN A 113 -30.02 -2.25 5.35
N ALA A 114 -30.99 -3.10 5.72
CA ALA A 114 -31.34 -3.32 7.13
C ALA A 114 -30.16 -3.86 7.95
N MET A 115 -29.41 -4.80 7.39
CA MET A 115 -28.14 -5.30 7.99
C MET A 115 -27.15 -4.16 8.22
N PHE A 116 -26.90 -3.35 7.19
CA PHE A 116 -25.92 -2.28 7.25
C PHE A 116 -26.29 -1.21 8.26
N ASP A 117 -27.57 -0.82 8.28
CA ASP A 117 -28.09 0.20 9.21
C ASP A 117 -28.10 -0.31 10.66
N ASP A 118 -28.50 -1.56 10.89
CA ASP A 118 -28.53 -2.18 12.21
C ASP A 118 -27.10 -2.28 12.81
N VAL A 119 -26.14 -2.77 12.04
CA VAL A 119 -24.72 -2.81 12.48
C VAL A 119 -24.17 -1.42 12.78
N HIS A 120 -24.49 -0.44 11.93
CA HIS A 120 -24.08 0.93 12.20
C HIS A 120 -24.69 1.47 13.50
N ASP A 121 -26.00 1.34 13.69
CA ASP A 121 -26.71 1.89 14.84
C ASP A 121 -26.28 1.17 16.13
N PHE A 122 -26.01 -0.13 16.07
CA PHE A 122 -25.40 -0.88 17.16
C PHE A 122 -24.04 -0.30 17.56
N LEU A 123 -23.13 -0.07 16.59
CA LEU A 123 -21.80 0.48 16.88
C LEU A 123 -21.88 1.92 17.41
N VAL A 124 -22.82 2.74 16.90
CA VAL A 124 -23.05 4.09 17.42
C VAL A 124 -23.47 4.04 18.88
N GLU A 125 -24.40 3.14 19.25
CA GLU A 125 -24.87 3.01 20.64
C GLU A 125 -23.77 2.48 21.56
N GLN A 126 -22.94 1.52 21.09
CA GLN A 126 -21.85 0.99 21.91
C GLN A 126 -20.79 2.04 22.24
N TYR A 127 -20.47 2.91 21.29
CA TYR A 127 -19.40 3.89 21.42
C TYR A 127 -19.84 5.33 21.73
N LYS A 128 -21.13 5.54 22.03
CA LYS A 128 -21.72 6.87 22.24
C LYS A 128 -21.02 7.75 23.29
N ASP A 129 -20.46 7.12 24.33
CA ASP A 129 -19.83 7.79 25.45
C ASP A 129 -18.28 7.72 25.42
N GLU A 130 -17.70 7.08 24.39
CA GLU A 130 -16.26 6.84 24.32
C GLU A 130 -15.51 7.78 23.36
N GLY A 131 -16.23 8.73 22.74
CA GLY A 131 -15.61 9.66 21.79
C GLY A 131 -15.15 9.04 20.48
N VAL A 132 -15.59 7.82 20.18
CA VAL A 132 -15.32 7.15 18.91
C VAL A 132 -16.22 7.71 17.82
N GLU A 133 -15.64 8.16 16.70
CA GLU A 133 -16.41 8.54 15.53
C GLU A 133 -16.85 7.30 14.77
N VAL A 134 -18.15 7.09 14.64
CA VAL A 134 -18.75 6.00 13.85
C VAL A 134 -19.41 6.61 12.62
N ARG A 135 -18.96 6.22 11.42
CA ARG A 135 -19.48 6.79 10.18
C ARG A 135 -19.78 5.73 9.13
N LYS A 136 -20.88 5.91 8.42
CA LYS A 136 -21.20 5.11 7.26
C LYS A 136 -20.25 5.46 6.12
N GLN A 137 -19.67 4.44 5.52
CA GLN A 137 -18.87 4.52 4.29
C GLN A 137 -19.61 3.80 3.16
N LYS A 138 -18.98 3.64 2.02
CA LYS A 138 -19.59 3.04 0.82
C LYS A 138 -20.09 1.60 1.06
N VAL A 139 -19.25 0.74 1.65
CA VAL A 139 -19.52 -0.68 1.91
C VAL A 139 -19.11 -1.11 3.33
N SER A 140 -18.59 -0.19 4.12
CA SER A 140 -18.08 -0.42 5.46
C SER A 140 -18.60 0.65 6.43
N ILE A 141 -18.41 0.41 7.71
CA ILE A 141 -18.64 1.35 8.79
C ILE A 141 -17.28 1.66 9.39
N GLY A 142 -16.83 2.91 9.23
CA GLY A 142 -15.55 3.36 9.75
C GLY A 142 -15.65 3.73 11.22
N LEU A 143 -14.76 3.21 12.04
CA LEU A 143 -14.54 3.57 13.42
C LEU A 143 -13.23 4.34 13.53
N THR A 144 -13.27 5.54 14.11
CA THR A 144 -12.08 6.32 14.43
C THR A 144 -12.03 6.51 15.95
N PHE A 145 -11.10 5.82 16.58
CA PHE A 145 -10.89 5.88 18.02
C PHE A 145 -10.10 7.14 18.38
N PRO A 146 -10.43 7.81 19.50
CA PRO A 146 -9.70 8.99 19.93
C PRO A 146 -8.23 8.67 20.18
N GLN A 147 -7.39 9.67 19.96
CA GLN A 147 -5.96 9.58 20.29
C GLN A 147 -5.79 9.51 21.80
N GLU A 148 -4.93 8.60 22.26
CA GLU A 148 -4.55 8.51 23.67
C GLU A 148 -3.47 9.54 24.02
N ASP A 149 -2.57 9.81 23.05
CA ASP A 149 -1.48 10.78 23.15
C ASP A 149 -1.46 11.70 21.92
N ASP A 150 -1.08 12.97 22.09
CA ASP A 150 -1.08 14.01 21.03
C ASP A 150 -0.17 13.66 19.84
N ASP A 151 0.86 12.85 20.04
CA ASP A 151 1.83 12.45 19.00
C ASP A 151 1.43 11.16 18.24
N GLU A 152 0.35 10.50 18.66
CA GLU A 152 -0.11 9.26 18.04
C GLU A 152 -1.16 9.51 16.96
N LYS A 153 -1.21 8.63 15.97
CA LYS A 153 -2.30 8.62 14.99
C LYS A 153 -3.54 7.97 15.62
N PRO A 154 -4.74 8.43 15.28
CA PRO A 154 -5.96 7.73 15.70
C PRO A 154 -5.97 6.30 15.15
N VAL A 155 -6.52 5.38 15.91
CA VAL A 155 -6.79 4.02 15.43
C VAL A 155 -8.00 4.07 14.51
N GLU A 156 -7.84 3.61 13.28
CA GLU A 156 -8.92 3.48 12.30
C GLU A 156 -9.20 1.99 12.06
N LEU A 157 -10.48 1.62 12.12
CA LEU A 157 -10.98 0.27 11.85
C LEU A 157 -12.20 0.35 10.95
N ASP A 158 -12.22 -0.41 9.88
CA ASP A 158 -13.37 -0.53 8.99
C ASP A 158 -14.10 -1.86 9.26
N VAL A 159 -15.34 -1.78 9.73
CA VAL A 159 -16.24 -2.92 9.87
C VAL A 159 -17.00 -3.11 8.56
N VAL A 160 -16.88 -4.29 7.96
CA VAL A 160 -17.46 -4.62 6.65
C VAL A 160 -18.57 -5.67 6.84
N PRO A 161 -19.83 -5.26 7.02
CA PRO A 161 -20.94 -6.22 7.11
C PRO A 161 -21.19 -6.86 5.75
N GLY A 162 -21.25 -8.17 5.71
CA GLY A 162 -21.57 -8.94 4.51
C GLY A 162 -22.57 -10.02 4.83
N ARG A 163 -23.53 -10.28 3.94
CA ARG A 163 -24.53 -11.35 4.12
C ARG A 163 -24.25 -12.46 3.13
N GLU A 164 -24.29 -13.72 3.58
CA GLU A 164 -24.20 -14.86 2.67
C GLU A 164 -25.25 -14.79 1.56
N LEU A 165 -24.99 -15.46 0.44
CA LEU A 165 -25.86 -15.41 -0.74
C LEU A 165 -27.16 -16.20 -0.54
N SER A 166 -27.05 -17.36 0.07
CA SER A 166 -28.14 -18.28 0.40
C SER A 166 -27.87 -18.92 1.75
N ASP A 167 -28.90 -19.49 2.36
CA ASP A 167 -28.81 -20.08 3.69
C ASP A 167 -27.73 -21.17 3.77
N ASP A 168 -26.88 -21.07 4.78
CA ASP A 168 -25.78 -21.98 5.13
C ASP A 168 -24.70 -22.17 4.03
N ASP A 169 -24.62 -21.29 3.03
CA ASP A 169 -23.68 -21.39 1.93
C ASP A 169 -22.27 -20.82 2.26
N PHE A 170 -22.19 -19.88 3.20
CA PHE A 170 -20.94 -19.15 3.48
C PHE A 170 -19.78 -20.05 3.90
N THR A 171 -20.05 -21.09 4.69
CA THR A 171 -19.00 -21.99 5.21
C THR A 171 -18.23 -22.70 4.10
N GLU A 172 -18.87 -22.99 2.98
CA GLU A 172 -18.24 -23.64 1.82
C GLU A 172 -17.81 -22.64 0.76
N SER A 173 -18.68 -21.69 0.42
CA SER A 173 -18.44 -20.76 -0.69
C SER A 173 -17.55 -19.58 -0.32
N HIS A 174 -17.65 -19.07 0.92
CA HIS A 174 -17.12 -17.80 1.40
C HIS A 174 -17.63 -16.58 0.59
N ASP A 175 -18.72 -16.75 -0.15
CA ASP A 175 -19.33 -15.71 -0.96
C ASP A 175 -20.23 -14.83 -0.09
N LEU A 176 -20.07 -13.51 -0.22
CA LEU A 176 -20.85 -12.50 0.50
C LEU A 176 -21.48 -11.49 -0.45
N ASN A 177 -22.63 -10.98 -0.09
CA ASN A 177 -23.21 -9.77 -0.63
C ASN A 177 -22.90 -8.60 0.30
N LEU A 178 -22.21 -7.58 -0.22
CA LEU A 178 -21.99 -6.30 0.46
C LEU A 178 -23.07 -5.30 0.05
N CYS A 179 -23.55 -4.50 0.99
CA CYS A 179 -24.48 -3.41 0.74
C CYS A 179 -23.74 -2.15 0.30
N PHE A 180 -24.18 -1.50 -0.78
CA PHE A 180 -23.79 -0.14 -1.11
C PHE A 180 -24.66 0.85 -0.35
N ASN A 181 -24.08 1.56 0.61
CA ASN A 181 -24.80 2.56 1.41
C ASN A 181 -24.97 3.91 0.71
N GLU A 182 -24.26 4.18 -0.37
CA GLU A 182 -24.26 5.43 -1.11
C GLU A 182 -24.61 5.20 -2.59
N ASP A 183 -25.19 6.22 -3.21
CA ASP A 183 -25.30 6.26 -4.68
C ASP A 183 -23.90 6.37 -5.27
N HIS A 184 -23.56 5.47 -6.16
CA HIS A 184 -22.27 5.44 -6.85
C HIS A 184 -22.46 5.13 -8.32
N TRP A 185 -21.54 5.57 -9.17
CA TRP A 185 -21.57 5.35 -10.61
C TRP A 185 -22.08 3.93 -10.97
N GLY A 186 -23.31 3.85 -11.44
CA GLY A 186 -23.97 2.62 -11.84
C GLY A 186 -24.62 1.78 -10.72
N PHE A 187 -24.53 2.23 -9.46
CA PHE A 187 -25.17 1.58 -8.32
C PHE A 187 -26.01 2.60 -7.54
N THR A 188 -27.23 2.24 -7.20
CA THR A 188 -28.08 3.00 -6.29
C THR A 188 -27.85 2.56 -4.85
N LYS A 189 -28.11 3.44 -3.89
CA LYS A 189 -28.13 3.10 -2.46
C LYS A 189 -28.98 1.86 -2.23
N GLY A 190 -28.49 0.92 -1.43
CA GLY A 190 -29.15 -0.37 -1.18
C GLY A 190 -28.90 -1.44 -2.24
N SER A 191 -28.19 -1.14 -3.33
CA SER A 191 -27.72 -2.18 -4.25
C SER A 191 -26.64 -3.05 -3.62
N SER A 192 -26.36 -4.20 -4.21
CA SER A 192 -25.41 -5.16 -3.66
C SER A 192 -24.29 -5.50 -4.63
N GLN A 193 -23.16 -5.86 -4.08
CA GLN A 193 -22.06 -6.46 -4.83
C GLN A 193 -21.68 -7.80 -4.19
N LYS A 194 -21.74 -8.86 -4.99
CA LYS A 194 -21.16 -10.13 -4.62
C LYS A 194 -19.64 -9.98 -4.51
N THR A 195 -19.04 -10.55 -3.48
CA THR A 195 -17.60 -10.63 -3.29
C THR A 195 -17.22 -11.95 -2.62
N ASN A 196 -15.96 -12.33 -2.82
CA ASN A 196 -15.31 -13.42 -2.08
C ASN A 196 -13.95 -12.93 -1.61
N ILE A 197 -13.89 -12.47 -0.38
CA ILE A 197 -12.68 -11.88 0.18
C ILE A 197 -11.59 -12.95 0.35
N GLN A 198 -11.97 -14.19 0.65
CA GLN A 198 -11.00 -15.28 0.76
C GLN A 198 -10.30 -15.53 -0.58
N LYS A 199 -11.03 -15.55 -1.70
CA LYS A 199 -10.42 -15.67 -3.04
C LYS A 199 -9.49 -14.51 -3.37
N GLN A 200 -9.80 -13.28 -2.91
CA GLN A 200 -8.88 -12.14 -3.08
C GLN A 200 -7.59 -12.31 -2.27
N ILE A 201 -7.66 -12.87 -1.05
CA ILE A 201 -6.50 -13.18 -0.22
C ILE A 201 -5.68 -14.31 -0.86
N ASP A 202 -6.34 -15.37 -1.30
CA ASP A 202 -5.69 -16.54 -1.91
C ASP A 202 -5.01 -16.19 -3.24
N HIS A 203 -5.56 -15.23 -3.99
CA HIS A 203 -4.99 -14.77 -5.26
C HIS A 203 -3.57 -14.19 -5.12
N ILE A 204 -3.26 -13.59 -3.97
CA ILE A 204 -1.93 -13.03 -3.67
C ILE A 204 -1.10 -13.94 -2.75
N LYS A 205 -1.67 -15.03 -2.26
CA LYS A 205 -0.98 -15.97 -1.36
C LYS A 205 0.22 -16.59 -2.06
N GLY A 206 1.38 -16.58 -1.40
CA GLY A 206 2.63 -17.11 -1.95
C GLY A 206 3.36 -16.17 -2.93
N LYS A 207 2.74 -15.08 -3.38
CA LYS A 207 3.29 -14.13 -4.34
C LYS A 207 4.17 -13.08 -3.62
N THR A 208 5.34 -13.51 -3.12
CA THR A 208 6.24 -12.62 -2.35
C THR A 208 6.82 -11.50 -3.21
N SER A 209 7.21 -11.81 -4.43
CA SER A 209 7.77 -10.86 -5.39
C SER A 209 6.78 -9.76 -5.76
N GLU A 210 5.55 -10.16 -6.06
CA GLU A 210 4.46 -9.23 -6.40
C GLU A 210 4.12 -8.33 -5.21
N ARG A 211 4.11 -8.88 -3.98
CA ARG A 211 3.87 -8.10 -2.76
C ARG A 211 4.92 -7.01 -2.53
N GLU A 212 6.19 -7.27 -2.86
CA GLU A 212 7.24 -6.26 -2.79
C GLU A 212 6.97 -5.11 -3.76
N ILE A 213 6.66 -5.40 -5.01
CA ILE A 213 6.38 -4.40 -6.04
C ILE A 213 5.07 -3.64 -5.72
N ILE A 214 4.03 -4.33 -5.26
CA ILE A 214 2.78 -3.70 -4.80
C ILE A 214 3.05 -2.71 -3.67
N ARG A 215 3.87 -3.07 -2.67
CA ARG A 215 4.22 -2.16 -1.58
C ARG A 215 4.98 -0.94 -2.08
N LEU A 216 5.96 -1.10 -2.97
CA LEU A 216 6.69 0.02 -3.58
C LEU A 216 5.73 0.99 -4.29
N LEU A 217 4.85 0.50 -5.14
CA LEU A 217 3.88 1.36 -5.84
C LEU A 217 2.84 1.99 -4.89
N LYS A 218 2.47 1.32 -3.80
CA LYS A 218 1.61 1.90 -2.75
C LYS A 218 2.32 3.02 -1.98
N ILE A 219 3.62 2.84 -1.67
CA ILE A 219 4.46 3.86 -1.04
C ILE A 219 4.55 5.08 -1.96
N TRP A 220 4.96 4.89 -3.22
CA TRP A 220 4.99 5.95 -4.23
C TRP A 220 3.66 6.68 -4.34
N LYS A 221 2.57 5.94 -4.53
CA LYS A 221 1.21 6.49 -4.62
C LYS A 221 0.89 7.41 -3.45
N LYS A 222 1.20 6.98 -2.22
CA LYS A 222 0.94 7.75 -1.00
C LYS A 222 1.83 8.98 -0.90
N GLN A 223 3.13 8.83 -1.15
CA GLN A 223 4.10 9.93 -1.11
C GLN A 223 3.80 11.03 -2.15
N LYS A 224 3.27 10.65 -3.30
CA LYS A 224 2.87 11.57 -4.39
C LYS A 224 1.41 12.03 -4.30
N GLY A 225 0.67 11.67 -3.25
CA GLY A 225 -0.73 12.07 -3.06
C GLY A 225 -1.70 11.55 -4.12
N LYS A 226 -1.34 10.46 -4.83
CA LYS A 226 -2.17 9.89 -5.89
C LYS A 226 -3.38 9.16 -5.33
N LYS A 227 -4.53 9.31 -6.01
CA LYS A 227 -5.83 8.77 -5.55
C LYS A 227 -6.25 7.46 -6.25
N TYR A 228 -5.38 6.83 -7.02
CA TYR A 228 -5.68 5.55 -7.67
C TYR A 228 -6.07 4.49 -6.65
N LYS A 229 -7.00 3.60 -7.05
CA LYS A 229 -7.38 2.47 -6.20
C LYS A 229 -6.20 1.51 -6.04
N SER A 230 -5.81 1.22 -4.81
CA SER A 230 -4.70 0.29 -4.53
C SER A 230 -4.97 -1.11 -5.09
N PHE A 231 -6.23 -1.51 -5.16
CA PHE A 231 -6.62 -2.81 -5.70
C PHE A 231 -6.37 -2.92 -7.21
N VAL A 232 -6.53 -1.83 -7.97
CA VAL A 232 -6.13 -1.81 -9.39
C VAL A 232 -4.63 -2.02 -9.55
N ILE A 233 -3.82 -1.32 -8.74
CA ILE A 233 -2.35 -1.48 -8.75
C ILE A 233 -1.98 -2.93 -8.38
N GLU A 234 -2.61 -3.49 -7.36
CA GLU A 234 -2.38 -4.86 -6.91
C GLU A 234 -2.61 -5.87 -8.04
N LEU A 235 -3.79 -5.82 -8.68
CA LEU A 235 -4.12 -6.76 -9.75
C LEU A 235 -3.27 -6.54 -11.01
N ALA A 236 -2.93 -5.28 -11.33
CA ALA A 236 -2.08 -4.98 -12.47
C ALA A 236 -0.65 -5.53 -12.28
N VAL A 237 -0.07 -5.39 -11.07
CA VAL A 237 1.25 -5.96 -10.74
C VAL A 237 1.22 -7.49 -10.78
N ILE A 238 0.19 -8.12 -10.20
CA ILE A 238 0.07 -9.58 -10.24
C ILE A 238 -0.03 -10.07 -11.68
N LYS A 239 -0.82 -9.39 -12.51
CA LYS A 239 -0.97 -9.73 -13.94
C LYS A 239 0.32 -9.48 -14.74
N ALA A 240 1.03 -8.39 -14.45
CA ALA A 240 2.29 -8.08 -15.09
C ALA A 240 3.37 -9.12 -14.81
N LEU A 241 3.48 -9.56 -13.57
CA LEU A 241 4.53 -10.50 -13.14
C LEU A 241 4.15 -11.98 -13.30
N ASP A 242 2.95 -12.26 -13.82
CA ASP A 242 2.54 -13.62 -14.14
C ASP A 242 3.39 -14.16 -15.31
N GLY A 243 4.19 -15.18 -15.03
CA GLY A 243 5.14 -15.74 -16.00
C GLY A 243 6.38 -14.87 -16.27
N TYR A 244 6.66 -13.86 -15.43
CA TYR A 244 7.90 -13.09 -15.55
C TYR A 244 9.13 -13.95 -15.32
N ASP A 245 10.01 -14.01 -16.33
CA ASP A 245 11.24 -14.82 -16.37
C ASP A 245 12.54 -13.98 -16.41
N GLY A 246 12.42 -12.66 -16.23
CA GLY A 246 13.54 -11.73 -16.22
C GLY A 246 14.34 -11.73 -14.91
N ASP A 247 15.21 -10.73 -14.74
CA ASP A 247 16.04 -10.56 -13.56
C ASP A 247 15.18 -10.39 -12.28
N ASN A 248 15.50 -11.15 -11.23
CA ASN A 248 14.80 -11.17 -9.96
C ASN A 248 15.08 -9.95 -9.04
N GLY A 249 15.88 -8.97 -9.47
CA GLY A 249 16.10 -7.73 -8.74
C GLY A 249 14.81 -6.94 -8.53
N LEU A 250 14.78 -6.08 -7.50
CA LEU A 250 13.61 -5.23 -7.25
C LEU A 250 13.36 -4.24 -8.38
N TRP A 251 14.42 -3.59 -8.89
CA TRP A 251 14.28 -2.63 -9.97
C TRP A 251 13.80 -3.25 -11.28
N PRO A 252 14.38 -4.35 -11.79
CA PRO A 252 13.90 -4.99 -13.00
C PRO A 252 12.42 -5.37 -12.94
N ARG A 253 11.97 -5.96 -11.82
CA ARG A 253 10.55 -6.33 -11.62
C ARG A 253 9.64 -5.10 -11.51
N LEU A 254 10.06 -4.06 -10.78
CA LEU A 254 9.31 -2.82 -10.66
C LEU A 254 9.20 -2.11 -12.01
N LYS A 255 10.32 -2.02 -12.75
CA LYS A 255 10.37 -1.47 -14.10
C LYS A 255 9.39 -2.19 -15.01
N TYR A 256 9.47 -3.52 -15.07
CA TYR A 256 8.59 -4.33 -15.91
C TYR A 256 7.10 -4.14 -15.57
N ALA A 257 6.76 -4.11 -14.29
CA ALA A 257 5.39 -3.87 -13.85
C ALA A 257 4.89 -2.46 -14.23
N MET A 258 5.76 -1.44 -14.13
CA MET A 258 5.41 -0.07 -14.56
C MET A 258 5.26 0.03 -16.08
N GLU A 259 6.14 -0.60 -16.85
CA GLU A 259 6.03 -0.70 -18.32
C GLU A 259 4.73 -1.38 -18.72
N TYR A 260 4.40 -2.51 -18.10
CA TYR A 260 3.14 -3.21 -18.34
C TYR A 260 1.91 -2.32 -18.05
N ILE A 261 1.89 -1.62 -16.93
CA ILE A 261 0.79 -0.70 -16.58
C ILE A 261 0.71 0.44 -17.59
N ARG A 262 1.84 1.08 -17.93
CA ARG A 262 1.92 2.16 -18.92
C ARG A 262 1.33 1.73 -20.27
N ASP A 263 1.71 0.57 -20.73
CA ASP A 263 1.37 0.13 -22.08
C ASP A 263 -0.08 -0.31 -22.19
N HIS A 264 -0.65 -0.90 -21.14
CA HIS A 264 -1.96 -1.55 -21.22
C HIS A 264 -3.11 -0.81 -20.54
N ILE A 265 -2.88 0.01 -19.51
CA ILE A 265 -3.98 0.54 -18.67
C ILE A 265 -5.02 1.36 -19.43
N THR A 266 -4.66 1.95 -20.58
CA THR A 266 -5.58 2.74 -21.43
C THR A 266 -6.19 1.95 -22.57
N GLU A 267 -5.78 0.70 -22.80
CA GLU A 267 -6.35 -0.14 -23.85
C GLU A 267 -7.81 -0.50 -23.52
N SER A 268 -8.67 -0.49 -24.53
CA SER A 268 -10.11 -0.79 -24.37
C SER A 268 -10.39 -2.25 -24.01
N ASN A 269 -9.48 -3.15 -24.36
CA ASN A 269 -9.52 -4.59 -24.09
C ASN A 269 -8.71 -5.00 -22.86
N PHE A 270 -8.16 -4.03 -22.11
CA PHE A 270 -7.46 -4.33 -20.87
C PHE A 270 -8.45 -4.48 -19.72
N HIS A 271 -8.45 -5.64 -19.11
CA HIS A 271 -9.35 -6.01 -18.02
C HIS A 271 -8.56 -6.52 -16.81
N LEU A 272 -8.99 -6.13 -15.62
CA LEU A 272 -8.53 -6.66 -14.34
C LEU A 272 -9.75 -7.14 -13.55
N TYR A 273 -10.02 -8.44 -13.61
CA TYR A 273 -11.15 -9.02 -12.91
C TYR A 273 -10.83 -9.25 -11.43
N ASP A 274 -11.79 -8.89 -10.58
CA ASP A 274 -11.73 -9.17 -9.15
C ASP A 274 -11.74 -10.69 -8.91
N PRO A 275 -10.74 -11.28 -8.26
CA PRO A 275 -10.73 -12.71 -7.95
C PRO A 275 -11.93 -13.17 -7.13
N GLY A 276 -12.50 -12.26 -6.34
CA GLY A 276 -13.72 -12.51 -5.55
C GLY A 276 -15.03 -12.37 -6.33
N ASN A 277 -14.98 -11.78 -7.53
CA ASN A 277 -16.14 -11.58 -8.39
C ASN A 277 -15.73 -11.41 -9.85
N SER A 278 -15.73 -12.48 -10.60
CA SER A 278 -15.31 -12.49 -12.02
C SER A 278 -16.13 -11.56 -12.94
N ASN A 279 -17.29 -11.09 -12.50
CA ASN A 279 -18.07 -10.10 -13.23
C ASN A 279 -17.64 -8.66 -12.93
N ASN A 280 -16.80 -8.45 -11.91
CA ASN A 280 -16.31 -7.15 -11.52
C ASN A 280 -14.96 -6.85 -12.18
N ASP A 281 -14.98 -6.10 -13.28
CA ASP A 281 -13.77 -5.55 -13.90
C ASP A 281 -13.40 -4.25 -13.18
N VAL A 282 -12.36 -4.30 -12.35
CA VAL A 282 -11.97 -3.16 -11.51
C VAL A 282 -11.41 -1.98 -12.31
N VAL A 283 -10.93 -2.21 -13.55
CA VAL A 283 -10.48 -1.12 -14.45
C VAL A 283 -11.64 -0.21 -14.79
N LYS A 284 -12.85 -0.75 -14.97
CA LYS A 284 -14.06 0.04 -15.26
C LYS A 284 -14.44 1.01 -14.13
N SER A 285 -13.89 0.80 -12.94
CA SER A 285 -14.09 1.73 -11.82
C SER A 285 -13.18 2.96 -11.86
N MET A 286 -12.27 3.04 -12.83
CA MET A 286 -11.42 4.19 -13.10
C MET A 286 -12.02 5.00 -14.26
N SER A 287 -12.01 6.32 -14.13
CA SER A 287 -12.29 7.19 -15.27
C SER A 287 -11.18 7.11 -16.33
N ASP A 288 -11.47 7.48 -17.56
CA ASP A 288 -10.44 7.55 -18.62
C ASP A 288 -9.32 8.54 -18.24
N PHE A 289 -9.68 9.61 -17.52
CA PHE A 289 -8.71 10.56 -16.99
C PHE A 289 -7.75 9.89 -15.98
N ASP A 290 -8.27 9.10 -15.04
CA ASP A 290 -7.44 8.39 -14.06
C ASP A 290 -6.53 7.35 -14.73
N ARG A 291 -7.05 6.64 -15.74
CA ARG A 291 -6.27 5.68 -16.51
C ARG A 291 -5.13 6.36 -17.27
N GLN A 292 -5.43 7.47 -17.95
CA GLN A 292 -4.42 8.26 -18.66
C GLN A 292 -3.40 8.87 -17.68
N SER A 293 -3.86 9.37 -16.53
CA SER A 293 -2.97 9.91 -15.50
C SER A 293 -2.02 8.83 -14.95
N LEU A 294 -2.53 7.62 -14.69
CA LEU A 294 -1.68 6.51 -14.23
C LEU A 294 -0.65 6.10 -15.30
N LYS A 295 -1.04 6.04 -16.57
CA LYS A 295 -0.13 5.83 -17.69
C LYS A 295 1.00 6.86 -17.73
N ASN A 296 0.64 8.14 -17.64
CA ASN A 296 1.61 9.24 -17.68
C ASN A 296 2.55 9.20 -16.46
N ASP A 297 2.03 8.87 -15.28
CA ASP A 297 2.86 8.73 -14.09
C ASP A 297 3.88 7.59 -14.23
N MET A 298 3.50 6.46 -14.81
CA MET A 298 4.44 5.36 -15.06
C MET A 298 5.51 5.76 -16.09
N SER A 299 5.10 6.47 -17.17
CA SER A 299 6.07 7.01 -18.15
C SER A 299 7.05 7.97 -17.49
N ASP A 300 6.55 8.94 -16.71
CA ASP A 300 7.38 9.94 -16.04
C ASP A 300 8.45 9.32 -15.14
N ILE A 301 8.09 8.30 -14.35
CA ILE A 301 9.05 7.57 -13.52
C ILE A 301 10.11 6.87 -14.39
N LEU A 302 9.67 6.12 -15.40
CA LEU A 302 10.56 5.33 -16.24
C LEU A 302 11.54 6.21 -17.02
N ASP A 303 11.03 7.24 -17.69
CA ASP A 303 11.81 8.16 -18.53
C ASP A 303 12.80 8.97 -17.67
N THR A 304 12.36 9.44 -16.49
CA THR A 304 13.20 10.21 -15.58
C THR A 304 14.34 9.37 -14.99
N VAL A 305 14.05 8.13 -14.59
CA VAL A 305 15.07 7.22 -14.05
C VAL A 305 16.01 6.72 -15.15
N GLU A 306 15.54 6.56 -16.39
CA GLU A 306 16.40 6.22 -17.53
C GLU A 306 17.36 7.37 -17.85
N TRP A 307 16.91 8.61 -17.77
CA TRP A 307 17.74 9.80 -17.94
C TRP A 307 18.78 9.98 -16.82
N ASN A 308 18.34 9.78 -15.57
CA ASN A 308 19.18 9.93 -14.38
C ASN A 308 18.75 8.90 -13.31
N GLU A 309 19.59 7.90 -13.09
CA GLU A 309 19.31 6.80 -12.14
C GLU A 309 19.09 7.29 -10.70
N ASP A 310 19.77 8.35 -10.27
CA ASP A 310 19.65 8.92 -8.93
C ASP A 310 18.27 9.53 -8.67
N SER A 311 17.53 9.84 -9.73
CA SER A 311 16.16 10.36 -9.61
C SER A 311 15.16 9.33 -9.04
N LEU A 312 15.53 8.04 -8.97
CA LEU A 312 14.72 7.01 -8.34
C LEU A 312 14.34 7.38 -6.88
N GLU A 313 15.25 8.01 -6.15
CA GLU A 313 15.03 8.47 -4.77
C GLU A 313 13.89 9.49 -4.65
N GLN A 314 13.64 10.27 -5.70
CA GLN A 314 12.56 11.27 -5.71
C GLN A 314 11.18 10.62 -5.80
N PHE A 315 11.10 9.44 -6.42
CA PHE A 315 9.86 8.71 -6.60
C PHE A 315 9.60 7.71 -5.46
N PHE A 316 10.65 7.10 -4.94
CA PHE A 316 10.59 6.09 -3.88
C PHE A 316 11.45 6.53 -2.71
N LYS A 317 10.87 7.36 -1.83
CA LYS A 317 11.62 7.87 -0.67
C LYS A 317 11.62 6.85 0.46
N VAL A 318 12.74 6.73 1.13
CA VAL A 318 12.86 6.04 2.40
C VAL A 318 12.00 6.73 3.48
N ASN A 319 11.61 6.03 4.51
CA ASN A 319 11.00 6.64 5.67
C ASN A 319 12.11 7.03 6.65
N GLU A 320 12.51 8.31 6.61
CA GLU A 320 13.62 8.85 7.41
C GLU A 320 13.47 8.59 8.93
N LYS A 321 12.23 8.45 9.42
CA LYS A 321 11.97 8.13 10.83
C LYS A 321 12.56 6.77 11.24
N PHE A 322 12.67 5.84 10.28
CA PHE A 322 13.08 4.47 10.52
C PHE A 322 14.32 4.06 9.72
N GLN A 323 15.00 5.03 9.12
CA GLN A 323 16.29 4.82 8.47
C GLN A 323 17.35 4.62 9.56
N GLU A 324 18.13 3.54 9.48
CA GLU A 324 19.30 3.37 10.33
C GLU A 324 20.27 4.51 10.03
N LYS A 325 20.55 5.33 11.03
CA LYS A 325 21.63 6.31 10.92
C LYS A 325 22.92 5.52 11.02
N ASP A 326 23.73 5.56 9.97
CA ASP A 326 25.13 5.14 10.08
C ASP A 326 25.72 5.93 11.26
N GLU A 327 25.97 5.26 12.38
CA GLU A 327 26.75 5.86 13.45
C GLU A 327 28.11 6.16 12.84
N ASP A 328 28.34 7.44 12.60
CA ASP A 328 29.57 8.00 12.09
C ASP A 328 30.72 7.32 12.86
N SER A 329 31.58 6.61 12.11
CA SER A 329 32.72 5.90 12.67
C SER A 329 33.74 6.92 13.20
N GLY A 330 33.33 7.64 14.24
CA GLY A 330 34.19 8.43 15.07
C GLY A 330 35.15 7.48 15.82
N PHE A 331 36.36 7.40 15.35
CA PHE A 331 37.49 6.79 16.09
C PHE A 331 37.61 7.45 17.48
N GLY A 332 36.97 6.86 18.47
CA GLY A 332 37.01 7.25 19.86
C GLY A 332 37.17 6.01 20.72
N ASN A 333 38.44 5.66 20.96
CA ASN A 333 38.89 4.64 21.89
C ASN A 333 38.29 4.88 23.29
N LYS A 334 37.35 4.03 23.77
CA LYS A 334 37.06 3.89 25.20
C LYS A 334 36.88 2.42 25.56
N ASN A 335 37.90 1.88 26.23
CA ASN A 335 37.83 0.67 27.01
C ASN A 335 36.67 0.73 28.02
N GLY A 336 35.80 -0.25 28.01
CA GLY A 336 34.76 -0.44 29.02
C GLY A 336 34.07 -1.78 28.81
N ARG A 337 34.62 -2.83 29.46
CA ARG A 337 33.97 -4.15 29.57
C ARG A 337 32.62 -4.01 30.28
N SER A 338 31.55 -4.50 29.70
CA SER A 338 30.44 -5.07 30.45
C SER A 338 29.75 -6.11 29.55
N GLY A 339 29.91 -7.37 29.91
CA GLY A 339 29.24 -8.47 29.25
C GLY A 339 27.80 -8.59 29.74
N TYR A 340 26.88 -8.75 28.82
CA TYR A 340 25.61 -9.41 29.09
C TYR A 340 25.35 -10.45 28.00
N SER A 341 25.20 -11.69 28.46
CA SER A 341 24.85 -12.85 27.65
C SER A 341 23.40 -12.78 27.26
N THR A 342 23.10 -12.92 25.96
CA THR A 342 21.77 -13.17 25.45
C THR A 342 21.38 -14.64 25.63
N PRO A 343 20.19 -14.95 26.14
CA PRO A 343 19.69 -16.33 26.09
C PRO A 343 19.12 -16.64 24.69
N HIS A 344 19.58 -17.73 24.12
CA HIS A 344 18.94 -18.38 22.98
C HIS A 344 17.54 -18.87 23.37
N THR A 345 16.52 -18.42 22.68
CA THR A 345 15.25 -19.16 22.61
C THR A 345 14.88 -19.41 21.16
N SER A 346 15.02 -20.67 20.81
CA SER A 346 14.39 -21.27 19.63
C SER A 346 12.89 -21.32 19.82
N ASN A 347 12.10 -20.72 18.92
CA ASN A 347 10.72 -21.14 18.73
C ASN A 347 10.41 -21.19 17.22
N ARG A 348 10.31 -22.43 16.75
CA ARG A 348 9.61 -22.84 15.54
C ARG A 348 8.11 -22.60 15.75
N PHE A 349 7.47 -21.91 14.79
CA PHE A 349 6.07 -22.15 14.46
C PHE A 349 5.94 -22.16 12.94
N GLY A 350 5.27 -23.24 12.48
CA GLY A 350 4.95 -23.54 11.10
C GLY A 350 3.81 -22.72 10.51
#